data_3c19fb661aeafe9af02fe6ebfbd8ede1
#
_entry.id   3c19fb661aeafe9af02fe6ebfbd8ede1
#
_cell.length_a   1.000
_cell.length_b   1.000
_cell.length_c   1.000
_cell.angle_alpha   90.00
_cell.angle_beta   90.00
_cell.angle_gamma   90.00
#
_symmetry.space_group_name_H-M   'P 1'
#
loop_
_entity.id
_entity.type
_entity.pdbx_description
1 polymer ?
#
loop_
_entity_poly.entity_id
_entity_poly.type
_entity_poly.pdbx_seq_one_letter_code
_entity_poly.pdbx_strand_id
1 'polypeptide(L)'
;EIGRLKTVLLKRPGKELENLVPDHLSGLLFDDIPYLKVAQEEHDKFAQVLRDEGVEVVYLEKLAAEAIADKAVREQFIDDILAESQKTVLGHEKEIKTLFETLSDQDLVDKIMAGVRKEEIQLETNHLVEYMDDRYPFYLDPMPNLYFTRDPQASIGRGMTINRMYWRARRRESIFMTYILKHHPRFKDADVPVWLDRNSPFNIEGGDELILSKEVLAIGISERTSAQAIERLARQILFDDQSTFTKVLAIEIPNSRSFMHLDTVFTMIDLSLIHI
;
A
#
# COMPACT_ATOMS: atom_id res chain seq x y z
N GLU A 1 -5.17 10.80 13.86
CA GLU A 1 -6.48 11.16 13.28
C GLU A 1 -7.26 12.16 14.14
N ILE A 2 -6.97 12.23 15.42
CA ILE A 2 -7.66 13.10 16.39
C ILE A 2 -6.90 14.40 16.72
N GLY A 3 -5.71 14.61 16.16
CA GLY A 3 -4.89 15.78 16.39
C GLY A 3 -4.71 16.60 15.11
N ARG A 4 -4.02 17.74 15.22
CA ARG A 4 -3.64 18.53 14.05
C ARG A 4 -2.72 17.69 13.15
N LEU A 5 -3.09 17.54 11.90
CA LEU A 5 -2.28 16.85 10.89
C LEU A 5 -1.00 17.64 10.65
N LYS A 6 0.15 16.98 10.75
CA LYS A 6 1.48 17.61 10.55
C LYS A 6 2.13 17.16 9.26
N THR A 7 2.06 15.87 8.99
CA THR A 7 2.64 15.24 7.79
C THR A 7 1.67 14.23 7.23
N VAL A 8 1.53 14.19 5.92
CA VAL A 8 0.71 13.20 5.21
C VAL A 8 1.50 12.52 4.11
N LEU A 9 1.35 11.20 4.03
CA LEU A 9 1.88 10.40 2.94
C LEU A 9 0.85 10.32 1.82
N LEU A 10 1.22 10.75 0.63
CA LEU A 10 0.42 10.63 -0.57
C LEU A 10 1.16 9.80 -1.62
N LYS A 11 0.43 9.31 -2.62
CA LYS A 11 0.97 8.74 -3.86
C LYS A 11 0.25 9.44 -5.02
N ARG A 12 0.99 10.19 -5.81
CA ARG A 12 0.42 10.84 -6.99
C ARG A 12 0.08 9.79 -8.05
N PRO A 13 -1.14 9.80 -8.65
CA PRO A 13 -1.49 8.91 -9.74
C PRO A 13 -0.44 8.95 -10.86
N GLY A 14 0.00 7.79 -11.31
CA GLY A 14 1.07 7.65 -12.30
C GLY A 14 0.70 6.68 -13.43
N LYS A 15 1.73 6.20 -14.15
CA LYS A 15 1.57 5.29 -15.29
C LYS A 15 0.85 3.98 -14.97
N GLU A 16 0.76 3.61 -13.70
CA GLU A 16 -0.01 2.44 -13.26
C GLU A 16 -1.50 2.54 -13.65
N LEU A 17 -2.06 3.77 -13.75
CA LEU A 17 -3.43 3.97 -14.24
C LEU A 17 -3.54 3.89 -15.76
N GLU A 18 -2.53 4.36 -16.50
CA GLU A 18 -2.50 4.22 -17.98
C GLU A 18 -2.29 2.76 -18.40
N ASN A 19 -1.72 1.94 -17.54
CA ASN A 19 -1.51 0.52 -17.77
C ASN A 19 -2.72 -0.35 -17.46
N LEU A 20 -3.82 0.21 -16.99
CA LEU A 20 -5.08 -0.51 -16.85
C LEU A 20 -5.59 -0.97 -18.22
N VAL A 21 -6.01 -2.24 -18.30
CA VAL A 21 -6.54 -2.86 -19.52
C VAL A 21 -7.97 -3.30 -19.26
N PRO A 22 -8.96 -2.93 -20.11
CA PRO A 22 -10.38 -3.20 -19.88
C PRO A 22 -10.69 -4.65 -19.49
N ASP A 23 -10.08 -5.61 -20.19
CA ASP A 23 -10.34 -7.05 -19.98
C ASP A 23 -9.83 -7.58 -18.63
N HIS A 24 -8.99 -6.81 -17.91
CA HIS A 24 -8.30 -7.23 -16.69
C HIS A 24 -8.54 -6.33 -15.47
N LEU A 25 -9.46 -5.34 -15.56
CA LEU A 25 -9.75 -4.38 -14.50
C LEU A 25 -10.14 -5.05 -13.18
N SER A 26 -11.05 -6.03 -13.24
CA SER A 26 -11.55 -6.71 -12.04
C SER A 26 -10.44 -7.42 -11.24
N GLY A 27 -9.44 -7.97 -11.93
CA GLY A 27 -8.25 -8.59 -11.31
C GLY A 27 -7.38 -7.60 -10.55
N LEU A 28 -7.44 -6.32 -10.94
CA LEU A 28 -6.73 -5.20 -10.32
C LEU A 28 -7.65 -4.34 -9.42
N LEU A 29 -8.89 -4.82 -9.16
CA LEU A 29 -9.88 -4.17 -8.29
C LEU A 29 -10.37 -2.81 -8.81
N PHE A 30 -10.35 -2.61 -10.12
CA PHE A 30 -10.88 -1.42 -10.80
C PHE A 30 -12.15 -1.76 -11.57
N ASP A 31 -13.07 -0.79 -11.68
CA ASP A 31 -14.32 -0.92 -12.42
C ASP A 31 -14.27 -0.11 -13.72
N ASP A 32 -13.37 0.89 -13.81
CA ASP A 32 -13.17 1.74 -14.99
C ASP A 32 -11.72 2.26 -15.04
N ILE A 33 -11.32 2.87 -16.15
CA ILE A 33 -9.98 3.45 -16.35
C ILE A 33 -10.05 4.96 -16.15
N PRO A 34 -9.48 5.49 -15.05
CA PRO A 34 -9.41 6.93 -14.81
C PRO A 34 -8.54 7.63 -15.87
N TYR A 35 -8.94 8.82 -16.29
CA TYR A 35 -8.11 9.63 -17.16
C TYR A 35 -6.96 10.26 -16.36
N LEU A 36 -5.74 9.76 -16.55
CA LEU A 36 -4.59 10.08 -15.72
C LEU A 36 -4.33 11.57 -15.54
N LYS A 37 -4.42 12.36 -16.63
CA LYS A 37 -4.17 13.81 -16.57
C LYS A 37 -5.13 14.51 -15.60
N VAL A 38 -6.41 14.20 -15.64
CA VAL A 38 -7.40 14.78 -14.72
C VAL A 38 -7.18 14.29 -13.30
N ALA A 39 -6.94 12.99 -13.12
CA ALA A 39 -6.62 12.41 -11.80
C ALA A 39 -5.41 13.09 -11.16
N GLN A 40 -4.37 13.40 -11.95
CA GLN A 40 -3.21 14.14 -11.47
C GLN A 40 -3.54 15.59 -11.09
N GLU A 41 -4.30 16.29 -11.92
CA GLU A 41 -4.70 17.68 -11.64
C GLU A 41 -5.55 17.78 -10.35
N GLU A 42 -6.44 16.83 -10.13
CA GLU A 42 -7.28 16.77 -8.93
C GLU A 42 -6.46 16.41 -7.69
N HIS A 43 -5.57 15.43 -7.82
CA HIS A 43 -4.64 15.05 -6.76
C HIS A 43 -3.71 16.21 -6.37
N ASP A 44 -3.17 16.94 -7.35
CA ASP A 44 -2.28 18.07 -7.08
C ASP A 44 -3.03 19.20 -6.35
N LYS A 45 -4.30 19.45 -6.68
CA LYS A 45 -5.15 20.38 -5.93
C LYS A 45 -5.42 19.92 -4.51
N PHE A 46 -5.72 18.64 -4.33
CA PHE A 46 -5.88 18.04 -2.99
C PHE A 46 -4.61 18.21 -2.14
N ALA A 47 -3.45 17.87 -2.71
CA ALA A 47 -2.17 18.05 -2.03
C ALA A 47 -1.88 19.53 -1.70
N GLN A 48 -2.30 20.45 -2.59
CA GLN A 48 -2.11 21.90 -2.35
C GLN A 48 -2.97 22.41 -1.19
N VAL A 49 -4.22 21.98 -1.06
CA VAL A 49 -5.08 22.31 0.08
C VAL A 49 -4.41 21.91 1.41
N LEU A 50 -3.82 20.73 1.46
CA LEU A 50 -3.10 20.27 2.65
C LEU A 50 -1.87 21.14 2.97
N ARG A 51 -1.11 21.53 1.94
CA ARG A 51 0.03 22.44 2.11
C ARG A 51 -0.37 23.83 2.60
N ASP A 52 -1.48 24.36 2.07
CA ASP A 52 -2.01 25.67 2.46
C ASP A 52 -2.44 25.69 3.94
N GLU A 53 -2.88 24.53 4.46
CA GLU A 53 -3.16 24.31 5.90
C GLU A 53 -1.88 24.04 6.74
N GLY A 54 -0.70 24.15 6.15
CA GLY A 54 0.58 23.94 6.82
C GLY A 54 0.95 22.49 7.06
N VAL A 55 0.36 21.56 6.30
CA VAL A 55 0.69 20.13 6.37
C VAL A 55 1.86 19.84 5.44
N GLU A 56 2.85 19.12 5.94
CA GLU A 56 3.92 18.58 5.13
C GLU A 56 3.36 17.42 4.28
N VAL A 57 3.43 17.55 2.95
CA VAL A 57 3.04 16.48 2.02
C VAL A 57 4.29 15.77 1.54
N VAL A 58 4.40 14.48 1.85
CA VAL A 58 5.45 13.58 1.37
C VAL A 58 4.87 12.56 0.40
N TYR A 59 5.70 12.09 -0.53
CA TYR A 59 5.26 11.17 -1.57
C TYR A 59 5.92 9.79 -1.41
N LEU A 60 5.09 8.75 -1.50
CA LEU A 60 5.50 7.36 -1.36
C LEU A 60 6.63 6.98 -2.31
N GLU A 61 6.49 7.34 -3.59
CA GLU A 61 7.47 7.05 -4.63
C GLU A 61 8.84 7.69 -4.36
N LYS A 62 8.86 8.90 -3.79
CA LYS A 62 10.11 9.60 -3.44
C LYS A 62 10.78 8.97 -2.23
N LEU A 63 10.00 8.75 -1.16
CA LEU A 63 10.54 8.10 0.04
C LEU A 63 11.05 6.69 -0.26
N ALA A 64 10.36 5.96 -1.13
CA ALA A 64 10.78 4.61 -1.52
C ALA A 64 12.10 4.64 -2.32
N ALA A 65 12.25 5.56 -3.28
CA ALA A 65 13.48 5.72 -4.04
C ALA A 65 14.67 6.10 -3.13
N GLU A 66 14.47 7.01 -2.18
CA GLU A 66 15.47 7.38 -1.18
C GLU A 66 15.83 6.22 -0.24
N ALA A 67 14.86 5.37 0.11
CA ALA A 67 15.07 4.22 0.99
C ALA A 67 15.91 3.11 0.35
N ILE A 68 15.89 2.96 -0.98
CA ILE A 68 16.61 1.93 -1.72
C ILE A 68 17.93 2.42 -2.35
N ALA A 69 18.44 3.58 -1.94
CA ALA A 69 19.67 4.16 -2.50
C ALA A 69 20.92 3.31 -2.24
N ASP A 70 20.93 2.47 -1.19
CA ASP A 70 21.97 1.47 -0.98
C ASP A 70 21.78 0.29 -1.93
N LYS A 71 22.87 -0.14 -2.59
CA LYS A 71 22.83 -1.19 -3.60
C LYS A 71 22.26 -2.52 -3.07
N ALA A 72 22.67 -2.95 -1.88
CA ALA A 72 22.21 -4.21 -1.31
C ALA A 72 20.74 -4.14 -0.92
N VAL A 73 20.30 -3.00 -0.38
CA VAL A 73 18.89 -2.72 -0.08
C VAL A 73 18.05 -2.73 -1.35
N ARG A 74 18.54 -2.12 -2.42
CA ARG A 74 17.88 -2.10 -3.73
C ARG A 74 17.71 -3.51 -4.30
N GLU A 75 18.76 -4.33 -4.28
CA GLU A 75 18.71 -5.72 -4.75
C GLU A 75 17.67 -6.53 -3.95
N GLN A 76 17.68 -6.42 -2.63
CA GLN A 76 16.70 -7.09 -1.77
C GLN A 76 15.27 -6.61 -2.02
N PHE A 77 15.07 -5.30 -2.25
CA PHE A 77 13.76 -4.73 -2.59
C PHE A 77 13.21 -5.33 -3.88
N ILE A 78 14.03 -5.43 -4.92
CA ILE A 78 13.65 -6.06 -6.18
C ILE A 78 13.26 -7.52 -5.95
N ASP A 79 14.05 -8.27 -5.17
CA ASP A 79 13.78 -9.67 -4.86
C ASP A 79 12.45 -9.86 -4.13
N ASP A 80 12.16 -9.02 -3.14
CA ASP A 80 10.90 -9.08 -2.39
C ASP A 80 9.68 -8.74 -3.28
N ILE A 81 9.81 -7.76 -4.18
CA ILE A 81 8.76 -7.42 -5.15
C ILE A 81 8.49 -8.59 -6.10
N LEU A 82 9.53 -9.20 -6.64
CA LEU A 82 9.40 -10.33 -7.57
C LEU A 82 8.86 -11.57 -6.85
N ALA A 83 9.30 -11.84 -5.63
CA ALA A 83 8.81 -12.95 -4.82
C ALA A 83 7.31 -12.86 -4.52
N GLU A 84 6.80 -11.65 -4.19
CA GLU A 84 5.35 -11.44 -3.99
C GLU A 84 4.57 -11.52 -5.32
N SER A 85 5.24 -11.35 -6.47
CA SER A 85 4.65 -11.33 -7.82
C SER A 85 4.71 -12.68 -8.54
N GLN A 86 5.10 -13.77 -7.88
CA GLN A 86 5.46 -15.08 -8.46
C GLN A 86 4.52 -15.62 -9.56
N LYS A 87 3.22 -15.29 -9.55
CA LYS A 87 2.28 -15.80 -10.56
C LYS A 87 2.56 -15.30 -11.98
N THR A 88 3.00 -14.05 -12.08
CA THR A 88 3.19 -13.38 -13.39
C THR A 88 4.64 -13.35 -13.83
N VAL A 89 5.59 -13.35 -12.88
CA VAL A 89 7.03 -13.26 -13.18
C VAL A 89 7.72 -14.61 -13.33
N LEU A 90 7.03 -15.72 -13.04
CA LEU A 90 7.63 -17.06 -12.99
C LEU A 90 8.36 -17.41 -14.30
N GLY A 91 9.68 -17.64 -14.19
CA GLY A 91 10.56 -17.95 -15.32
C GLY A 91 11.16 -16.74 -16.03
N HIS A 92 10.81 -15.51 -15.65
CA HIS A 92 11.27 -14.27 -16.28
C HIS A 92 11.95 -13.30 -15.29
N GLU A 93 12.25 -13.78 -14.09
CA GLU A 93 12.83 -12.96 -13.01
C GLU A 93 14.17 -12.34 -13.41
N LYS A 94 14.98 -13.08 -14.16
CA LYS A 94 16.31 -12.63 -14.60
C LYS A 94 16.21 -11.47 -15.58
N GLU A 95 15.33 -11.58 -16.56
CA GLU A 95 15.14 -10.57 -17.60
C GLU A 95 14.53 -9.29 -17.01
N ILE A 96 13.58 -9.43 -16.08
CA ILE A 96 13.01 -8.30 -15.36
C ILE A 96 14.08 -7.62 -14.49
N LYS A 97 14.92 -8.38 -13.79
CA LYS A 97 16.05 -7.82 -13.02
C LYS A 97 17.02 -7.06 -13.93
N THR A 98 17.35 -7.63 -15.08
CA THR A 98 18.25 -6.95 -16.07
C THR A 98 17.66 -5.61 -16.53
N LEU A 99 16.34 -5.55 -16.76
CA LEU A 99 15.68 -4.28 -17.06
C LEU A 99 15.82 -3.31 -15.89
N PHE A 100 15.57 -3.77 -14.67
CA PHE A 100 15.60 -2.93 -13.46
C PHE A 100 17.00 -2.40 -13.14
N GLU A 101 18.07 -3.16 -13.41
CA GLU A 101 19.46 -2.74 -13.19
C GLU A 101 19.87 -1.50 -14.00
N THR A 102 19.20 -1.24 -15.13
CA THR A 102 19.47 -0.08 -15.98
C THR A 102 18.85 1.23 -15.50
N LEU A 103 17.93 1.17 -14.55
CA LEU A 103 17.12 2.28 -14.11
C LEU A 103 17.76 3.02 -12.92
N SER A 104 17.50 4.33 -12.79
CA SER A 104 17.75 5.06 -11.56
C SER A 104 16.81 4.55 -10.43
N ASP A 105 17.08 4.90 -9.16
CA ASP A 105 16.23 4.46 -8.04
C ASP A 105 14.79 4.98 -8.19
N GLN A 106 14.62 6.23 -8.64
CA GLN A 106 13.28 6.78 -8.88
C GLN A 106 12.58 6.09 -10.05
N ASP A 107 13.30 5.91 -11.17
CA ASP A 107 12.73 5.24 -12.35
C ASP A 107 12.39 3.77 -12.05
N LEU A 108 13.17 3.10 -11.20
CA LEU A 108 12.90 1.74 -10.75
C LEU A 108 11.59 1.67 -9.95
N VAL A 109 11.44 2.55 -8.96
CA VAL A 109 10.23 2.61 -8.14
C VAL A 109 9.01 2.90 -9.01
N ASP A 110 9.09 3.91 -9.88
CA ASP A 110 8.02 4.27 -10.80
C ASP A 110 7.68 3.12 -11.76
N LYS A 111 8.71 2.40 -12.24
CA LYS A 111 8.54 1.25 -13.13
C LYS A 111 7.86 0.07 -12.43
N ILE A 112 8.27 -0.23 -11.20
CA ILE A 112 7.65 -1.29 -10.40
C ILE A 112 6.16 -0.97 -10.15
N MET A 113 5.84 0.28 -9.85
CA MET A 113 4.46 0.74 -9.65
C MET A 113 3.64 0.66 -10.95
N ALA A 114 4.23 1.09 -12.06
CA ALA A 114 3.59 1.05 -13.38
C ALA A 114 3.40 -0.38 -13.93
N GLY A 115 4.18 -1.34 -13.43
CA GLY A 115 4.25 -2.69 -13.96
C GLY A 115 5.18 -2.82 -15.15
N VAL A 116 5.41 -4.06 -15.59
CA VAL A 116 6.26 -4.40 -16.74
C VAL A 116 5.40 -5.13 -17.78
N ARG A 117 5.24 -4.53 -18.95
CA ARG A 117 4.52 -5.17 -20.06
C ARG A 117 5.39 -6.22 -20.77
N LYS A 118 4.77 -7.24 -21.33
CA LYS A 118 5.46 -8.29 -22.10
C LYS A 118 6.23 -7.71 -23.28
N GLU A 119 5.71 -6.68 -23.94
CA GLU A 119 6.34 -5.99 -25.06
C GLU A 119 7.63 -5.23 -24.72
N GLU A 120 7.87 -4.95 -23.44
CA GLU A 120 9.06 -4.23 -22.99
C GLU A 120 10.30 -5.12 -22.84
N ILE A 121 10.11 -6.42 -22.80
CA ILE A 121 11.18 -7.41 -22.65
C ILE A 121 11.14 -8.35 -23.84
N GLN A 122 12.21 -8.33 -24.67
CA GLN A 122 12.36 -9.32 -25.73
C GLN A 122 12.87 -10.63 -25.11
N LEU A 123 12.03 -11.63 -25.10
CA LEU A 123 12.38 -12.97 -24.63
C LEU A 123 12.62 -13.89 -25.82
N GLU A 124 13.63 -14.75 -25.71
CA GLU A 124 13.69 -15.95 -26.53
C GLU A 124 12.63 -16.92 -25.98
N THR A 125 11.64 -17.29 -26.80
CA THR A 125 10.53 -18.18 -26.43
C THR A 125 11.04 -19.57 -26.10
N ASN A 126 11.22 -19.86 -24.81
CA ASN A 126 11.71 -21.16 -24.33
C ASN A 126 10.75 -21.85 -23.35
N HIS A 127 9.67 -21.19 -22.95
CA HIS A 127 8.70 -21.73 -22.00
C HIS A 127 7.39 -22.09 -22.67
N LEU A 128 6.79 -23.20 -22.26
CA LEU A 128 5.52 -23.68 -22.82
C LEU A 128 4.39 -22.64 -22.72
N VAL A 129 4.38 -21.85 -21.65
CA VAL A 129 3.39 -20.80 -21.43
C VAL A 129 3.41 -19.71 -22.51
N GLU A 130 4.55 -19.46 -23.15
CA GLU A 130 4.71 -18.46 -24.21
C GLU A 130 4.10 -18.90 -25.54
N TYR A 131 3.91 -20.21 -25.71
CA TYR A 131 3.23 -20.79 -26.88
C TYR A 131 1.71 -20.87 -26.69
N MET A 132 1.21 -20.63 -25.48
CA MET A 132 -0.21 -20.51 -25.21
C MET A 132 -0.67 -19.10 -25.53
N ASP A 133 -1.85 -18.94 -26.13
CA ASP A 133 -2.46 -17.64 -26.41
C ASP A 133 -2.84 -16.96 -25.09
N ASP A 134 -1.85 -16.44 -24.41
CA ASP A 134 -2.03 -15.68 -23.18
C ASP A 134 -2.14 -14.19 -23.53
N ARG A 135 -3.38 -13.70 -23.53
CA ARG A 135 -3.69 -12.28 -23.77
C ARG A 135 -3.34 -11.37 -22.60
N TYR A 136 -2.84 -11.91 -21.49
CA TYR A 136 -2.44 -11.11 -20.34
C TYR A 136 -1.18 -10.30 -20.67
N PRO A 137 -1.21 -8.95 -20.60
CA PRO A 137 -0.16 -8.13 -21.19
C PRO A 137 1.05 -7.91 -20.29
N PHE A 138 1.07 -8.41 -19.04
CA PHE A 138 2.10 -8.08 -18.06
C PHE A 138 2.92 -9.29 -17.62
N TYR A 139 4.22 -9.06 -17.41
CA TYR A 139 5.09 -9.89 -16.56
C TYR A 139 5.02 -9.44 -15.10
N LEU A 140 4.93 -8.13 -14.85
CA LEU A 140 4.71 -7.57 -13.52
C LEU A 140 3.48 -6.68 -13.59
N ASP A 141 2.46 -7.00 -12.77
CA ASP A 141 1.21 -6.26 -12.74
C ASP A 141 1.42 -4.80 -12.31
N PRO A 142 0.69 -3.84 -12.90
CA PRO A 142 0.63 -2.49 -12.35
C PRO A 142 -0.01 -2.49 -10.95
N MET A 143 0.26 -1.44 -10.19
CA MET A 143 -0.29 -1.23 -8.85
C MET A 143 -1.22 0.00 -8.81
N PRO A 144 -2.37 -0.03 -9.49
CA PRO A 144 -3.22 1.15 -9.64
C PRO A 144 -3.86 1.61 -8.32
N ASN A 145 -3.96 0.73 -7.30
CA ASN A 145 -4.54 1.08 -5.99
C ASN A 145 -3.57 1.81 -5.05
N LEU A 146 -2.29 1.99 -5.42
CA LEU A 146 -1.28 2.61 -4.54
C LEU A 146 -1.59 4.05 -4.11
N TYR A 147 -2.42 4.80 -4.85
CA TYR A 147 -2.81 6.14 -4.42
C TYR A 147 -3.77 6.12 -3.20
N PHE A 148 -4.34 4.95 -2.86
CA PHE A 148 -4.99 4.70 -1.57
C PHE A 148 -3.93 4.31 -0.54
N THR A 149 -3.19 5.28 -0.05
CA THR A 149 -2.06 5.06 0.86
C THR A 149 -2.48 4.62 2.26
N ARG A 150 -3.78 4.68 2.58
CA ARG A 150 -4.32 4.30 3.89
C ARG A 150 -4.26 2.79 4.12
N ASP A 151 -4.67 2.00 3.13
CA ASP A 151 -4.94 0.58 3.32
C ASP A 151 -3.68 -0.27 3.56
N PRO A 152 -2.53 -0.02 2.86
CA PRO A 152 -1.31 -0.81 3.06
C PRO A 152 -0.62 -0.58 4.41
N GLN A 153 -0.91 0.53 5.09
CA GLN A 153 -0.32 0.90 6.39
C GLN A 153 -1.18 1.92 7.11
N ALA A 154 -1.14 1.90 8.44
CA ALA A 154 -1.76 2.92 9.27
C ALA A 154 -0.85 3.36 10.41
N SER A 155 -0.88 4.66 10.73
CA SER A 155 -0.20 5.22 11.90
C SER A 155 -1.12 5.10 13.12
N ILE A 156 -0.67 4.40 14.16
CA ILE A 156 -1.45 4.18 15.39
C ILE A 156 -0.59 4.57 16.59
N GLY A 157 -0.95 5.67 17.23
CA GLY A 157 -0.18 6.22 18.35
C GLY A 157 1.26 6.54 17.94
N ARG A 158 2.24 5.93 18.61
CA ARG A 158 3.67 6.12 18.33
C ARG A 158 4.23 5.18 17.25
N GLY A 159 3.44 4.23 16.77
CA GLY A 159 3.87 3.20 15.82
C GLY A 159 2.99 3.10 14.59
N MET A 160 3.22 2.05 13.83
CA MET A 160 2.51 1.77 12.57
C MET A 160 2.12 0.31 12.46
N THR A 161 1.07 0.05 11.67
CA THR A 161 0.83 -1.25 11.05
C THR A 161 1.38 -1.23 9.62
N ILE A 162 1.96 -2.34 9.17
CA ILE A 162 2.29 -2.62 7.78
C ILE A 162 1.46 -3.83 7.39
N ASN A 163 0.46 -3.61 6.56
CA ASN A 163 -0.69 -4.46 6.49
C ASN A 163 -0.50 -5.66 5.54
N ARG A 164 -1.05 -6.80 5.94
CA ARG A 164 -1.28 -7.94 5.06
C ARG A 164 -2.58 -7.72 4.30
N MET A 165 -2.47 -7.24 3.07
CA MET A 165 -3.62 -7.00 2.22
C MET A 165 -4.38 -8.30 1.92
N TYR A 166 -5.72 -8.25 1.96
CA TYR A 166 -6.59 -9.38 1.64
C TYR A 166 -6.42 -9.81 0.18
N TRP A 167 -6.56 -8.86 -0.75
CA TRP A 167 -6.42 -9.13 -2.16
C TRP A 167 -4.95 -9.24 -2.58
N ARG A 168 -4.61 -10.32 -3.27
CA ARG A 168 -3.24 -10.59 -3.71
C ARG A 168 -2.68 -9.47 -4.58
N ALA A 169 -3.50 -8.85 -5.44
CA ALA A 169 -3.12 -7.76 -6.32
C ALA A 169 -2.50 -6.56 -5.55
N ARG A 170 -2.91 -6.36 -4.27
CA ARG A 170 -2.45 -5.27 -3.42
C ARG A 170 -1.31 -5.63 -2.46
N ARG A 171 -0.92 -6.89 -2.36
CA ARG A 171 0.07 -7.33 -1.35
C ARG A 171 1.44 -6.72 -1.51
N ARG A 172 1.83 -6.35 -2.73
CA ARG A 172 3.10 -5.66 -2.97
C ARG A 172 3.14 -4.24 -2.42
N GLU A 173 1.98 -3.59 -2.28
CA GLU A 173 1.86 -2.20 -1.85
C GLU A 173 2.51 -1.95 -0.48
N SER A 174 2.37 -2.87 0.47
CA SER A 174 2.94 -2.74 1.81
C SER A 174 4.46 -2.98 1.89
N ILE A 175 5.09 -3.49 0.81
CA ILE A 175 6.55 -3.63 0.74
C ILE A 175 7.22 -2.25 0.80
N PHE A 176 6.69 -1.24 0.12
CA PHE A 176 7.27 0.10 0.10
C PHE A 176 7.46 0.68 1.50
N MET A 177 6.42 0.63 2.34
CA MET A 177 6.52 1.15 3.71
C MET A 177 7.50 0.34 4.56
N THR A 178 7.62 -0.97 4.34
CA THR A 178 8.63 -1.80 5.02
C THR A 178 10.04 -1.27 4.78
N TYR A 179 10.36 -0.94 3.52
CA TYR A 179 11.67 -0.42 3.16
C TYR A 179 11.87 1.02 3.63
N ILE A 180 10.85 1.85 3.53
CA ILE A 180 10.90 3.25 4.03
C ILE A 180 11.21 3.27 5.53
N LEU A 181 10.50 2.50 6.35
CA LEU A 181 10.77 2.49 7.80
C LEU A 181 12.15 1.96 8.16
N LYS A 182 12.64 0.94 7.43
CA LYS A 182 13.92 0.30 7.75
C LYS A 182 15.14 1.05 7.23
N HIS A 183 15.03 1.72 6.10
CA HIS A 183 16.21 2.19 5.36
C HIS A 183 16.21 3.69 5.04
N HIS A 184 15.04 4.34 5.01
CA HIS A 184 14.99 5.76 4.70
C HIS A 184 15.62 6.60 5.82
N PRO A 185 16.52 7.57 5.52
CA PRO A 185 17.24 8.36 6.51
C PRO A 185 16.36 9.04 7.58
N ARG A 186 15.13 9.41 7.21
CA ARG A 186 14.18 10.05 8.13
C ARG A 186 13.62 9.11 9.19
N PHE A 187 13.54 7.81 8.93
CA PHE A 187 12.78 6.86 9.76
C PHE A 187 13.63 5.74 10.37
N LYS A 188 14.73 5.34 9.73
CA LYS A 188 15.54 4.18 10.15
C LYS A 188 16.05 4.25 11.60
N ASP A 189 16.26 5.44 12.12
CA ASP A 189 16.79 5.68 13.49
C ASP A 189 15.68 6.22 14.44
N ALA A 190 14.40 6.27 13.98
CA ALA A 190 13.31 6.89 14.73
C ALA A 190 12.62 5.96 15.73
N ASP A 191 13.05 4.71 15.84
CA ASP A 191 12.46 3.66 16.72
C ASP A 191 10.91 3.63 16.64
N VAL A 192 10.37 3.57 15.41
CA VAL A 192 8.94 3.47 15.16
C VAL A 192 8.49 2.02 15.35
N PRO A 193 7.69 1.69 16.36
CA PRO A 193 7.20 0.34 16.53
C PRO A 193 6.32 -0.09 15.35
N VAL A 194 6.54 -1.31 14.88
CA VAL A 194 5.64 -1.96 13.92
C VAL A 194 4.74 -2.92 14.68
N TRP A 195 3.49 -2.48 14.94
CA TRP A 195 2.51 -3.24 15.72
C TRP A 195 2.08 -4.54 15.02
N LEU A 196 2.01 -4.51 13.71
CA LEU A 196 1.73 -5.66 12.88
C LEU A 196 2.50 -5.52 11.57
N ASP A 197 3.20 -6.56 11.16
CA ASP A 197 3.92 -6.55 9.89
C ASP A 197 3.18 -7.35 8.80
N ARG A 198 3.53 -7.08 7.55
CA ARG A 198 2.93 -7.69 6.36
C ARG A 198 3.07 -9.23 6.27
N ASN A 199 3.95 -9.84 7.06
CA ASN A 199 4.14 -11.29 7.10
C ASN A 199 3.16 -11.97 8.07
N SER A 200 2.27 -11.22 8.70
CA SER A 200 1.17 -11.78 9.47
C SER A 200 0.38 -12.79 8.62
N PRO A 201 -0.02 -13.95 9.17
CA PRO A 201 -0.90 -14.88 8.46
C PRO A 201 -2.34 -14.36 8.30
N PHE A 202 -2.68 -13.29 8.99
CA PHE A 202 -4.02 -12.71 9.03
C PHE A 202 -4.07 -11.38 8.30
N ASN A 203 -5.14 -11.14 7.55
CA ASN A 203 -5.33 -9.92 6.78
C ASN A 203 -5.88 -8.79 7.66
N ILE A 204 -5.38 -7.59 7.40
CA ILE A 204 -5.87 -6.33 7.94
C ILE A 204 -5.59 -5.22 6.93
N GLU A 205 -6.48 -4.26 6.83
CA GLU A 205 -6.31 -3.09 5.95
C GLU A 205 -6.62 -1.80 6.73
N GLY A 206 -5.85 -0.74 6.48
CA GLY A 206 -5.88 0.49 7.27
C GLY A 206 -7.19 1.29 7.20
N GLY A 207 -8.03 1.06 6.18
CA GLY A 207 -9.37 1.62 6.12
C GLY A 207 -10.30 1.11 7.23
N ASP A 208 -9.96 -0.03 7.85
CA ASP A 208 -10.65 -0.55 9.03
C ASP A 208 -10.08 0.00 10.35
N GLU A 209 -8.90 0.64 10.35
CA GLU A 209 -8.18 1.05 11.55
C GLU A 209 -8.44 2.55 11.86
N LEU A 210 -9.36 2.87 12.77
CA LEU A 210 -9.78 4.23 13.09
C LEU A 210 -9.45 4.62 14.55
N ILE A 211 -8.69 5.69 14.72
CA ILE A 211 -8.37 6.24 16.04
C ILE A 211 -9.51 7.17 16.47
N LEU A 212 -10.27 6.77 17.49
CA LEU A 212 -11.39 7.56 18.02
C LEU A 212 -10.96 8.53 19.12
N SER A 213 -9.94 8.16 19.88
CA SER A 213 -9.35 9.02 20.92
C SER A 213 -7.92 8.61 21.20
N LYS A 214 -7.24 9.29 22.11
CA LYS A 214 -5.90 8.90 22.58
C LYS A 214 -5.88 7.50 23.23
N GLU A 215 -7.05 7.01 23.65
CA GLU A 215 -7.20 5.77 24.42
C GLU A 215 -8.00 4.70 23.69
N VAL A 216 -8.70 5.06 22.60
CA VAL A 216 -9.66 4.15 21.93
C VAL A 216 -9.32 4.03 20.44
N LEU A 217 -9.08 2.79 20.03
CA LEU A 217 -8.94 2.37 18.65
C LEU A 217 -10.17 1.58 18.24
N ALA A 218 -10.82 1.93 17.13
CA ALA A 218 -11.87 1.13 16.51
C ALA A 218 -11.32 0.41 15.28
N ILE A 219 -11.67 -0.87 15.13
CA ILE A 219 -11.23 -1.67 13.99
C ILE A 219 -12.42 -2.44 13.44
N GLY A 220 -12.64 -2.28 12.12
CA GLY A 220 -13.68 -3.02 11.41
C GLY A 220 -13.34 -4.51 11.25
N ILE A 221 -14.31 -5.38 11.53
CA ILE A 221 -14.30 -6.77 11.06
C ILE A 221 -15.03 -6.76 9.73
N SER A 222 -14.27 -6.91 8.64
CA SER A 222 -14.77 -6.75 7.26
C SER A 222 -14.42 -7.95 6.39
N GLU A 223 -14.73 -7.89 5.09
CA GLU A 223 -14.21 -8.84 4.12
C GLU A 223 -12.68 -8.88 4.13
N ARG A 224 -12.02 -7.74 4.41
CA ARG A 224 -10.58 -7.55 4.25
C ARG A 224 -9.80 -7.58 5.55
N THR A 225 -10.47 -7.44 6.69
CA THR A 225 -9.85 -7.45 8.03
C THR A 225 -10.46 -8.55 8.90
N SER A 226 -9.61 -9.48 9.30
CA SER A 226 -10.00 -10.64 10.10
C SER A 226 -9.98 -10.35 11.60
N ALA A 227 -10.89 -10.99 12.37
CA ALA A 227 -10.91 -10.89 13.82
C ALA A 227 -9.57 -11.32 14.47
N GLN A 228 -8.87 -12.30 13.88
CA GLN A 228 -7.56 -12.78 14.37
C GLN A 228 -6.47 -11.72 14.23
N ALA A 229 -6.50 -10.93 13.12
CA ALA A 229 -5.57 -9.82 12.95
C ALA A 229 -5.82 -8.74 14.00
N ILE A 230 -7.10 -8.42 14.26
CA ILE A 230 -7.49 -7.46 15.29
C ILE A 230 -7.03 -7.90 16.68
N GLU A 231 -7.25 -9.16 17.04
CA GLU A 231 -6.81 -9.68 18.34
C GLU A 231 -5.28 -9.59 18.49
N ARG A 232 -4.54 -9.93 17.45
CA ARG A 232 -3.08 -9.84 17.44
C ARG A 232 -2.61 -8.40 17.60
N LEU A 233 -3.18 -7.47 16.84
CA LEU A 233 -2.86 -6.04 16.91
C LEU A 233 -3.21 -5.47 18.31
N ALA A 234 -4.40 -5.79 18.82
CA ALA A 234 -4.86 -5.35 20.13
C ALA A 234 -3.90 -5.79 21.25
N ARG A 235 -3.40 -7.04 21.20
CA ARG A 235 -2.40 -7.52 22.16
C ARG A 235 -1.11 -6.69 22.10
N GLN A 236 -0.60 -6.37 20.91
CA GLN A 236 0.62 -5.57 20.78
C GLN A 236 0.42 -4.15 21.34
N ILE A 237 -0.70 -3.52 21.05
CA ILE A 237 -0.96 -2.13 21.43
C ILE A 237 -1.34 -1.99 22.92
N LEU A 238 -2.19 -2.90 23.44
CA LEU A 238 -2.70 -2.81 24.82
C LEU A 238 -1.68 -3.22 25.88
N PHE A 239 -0.67 -4.02 25.52
CA PHE A 239 0.39 -4.47 26.43
C PHE A 239 1.73 -3.74 26.21
N ASP A 240 1.80 -2.74 25.35
CA ASP A 240 2.96 -1.88 25.23
C ASP A 240 2.93 -0.79 26.30
N ASP A 241 3.97 -0.73 27.15
CA ASP A 241 4.06 0.20 28.30
C ASP A 241 4.05 1.68 27.89
N GLN A 242 4.34 1.99 26.62
CA GLN A 242 4.36 3.36 26.11
C GLN A 242 3.10 3.68 25.29
N SER A 243 2.22 2.72 25.11
CA SER A 243 0.94 2.93 24.42
C SER A 243 -0.03 3.70 25.33
N THR A 244 -0.77 4.63 24.72
CA THR A 244 -1.86 5.32 25.42
C THR A 244 -3.19 4.61 25.28
N PHE A 245 -3.27 3.61 24.39
CA PHE A 245 -4.53 2.89 24.15
C PHE A 245 -4.86 1.94 25.29
N THR A 246 -6.09 2.04 25.76
CA THR A 246 -6.65 1.20 26.82
C THR A 246 -7.81 0.34 26.32
N LYS A 247 -8.29 0.64 25.10
CA LYS A 247 -9.44 -0.05 24.52
C LYS A 247 -9.32 -0.19 23.02
N VAL A 248 -9.64 -1.40 22.54
CA VAL A 248 -9.86 -1.68 21.11
C VAL A 248 -11.32 -2.12 20.94
N LEU A 249 -12.04 -1.44 20.06
CA LEU A 249 -13.42 -1.77 19.68
C LEU A 249 -13.38 -2.52 18.36
N ALA A 250 -13.81 -3.77 18.34
CA ALA A 250 -14.00 -4.53 17.12
C ALA A 250 -15.45 -4.33 16.65
N ILE A 251 -15.63 -3.79 15.45
CA ILE A 251 -16.92 -3.43 14.89
C ILE A 251 -17.19 -4.29 13.67
N GLU A 252 -18.18 -5.17 13.75
CA GLU A 252 -18.57 -6.00 12.61
C GLU A 252 -19.36 -5.16 11.60
N ILE A 253 -18.94 -5.19 10.33
CA ILE A 253 -19.64 -4.59 9.20
C ILE A 253 -20.04 -5.68 8.20
N PRO A 254 -21.03 -5.43 7.30
CA PRO A 254 -21.44 -6.42 6.33
C PRO A 254 -20.28 -6.89 5.46
N ASN A 255 -20.11 -8.22 5.35
CA ASN A 255 -19.08 -8.83 4.53
C ASN A 255 -19.47 -8.77 3.04
N SER A 256 -19.20 -7.64 2.41
CA SER A 256 -19.41 -7.46 0.97
C SER A 256 -18.50 -6.36 0.41
N ARG A 257 -18.23 -6.43 -0.91
CA ARG A 257 -17.40 -5.44 -1.60
C ARG A 257 -17.88 -4.00 -1.43
N SER A 258 -19.18 -3.78 -1.26
CA SER A 258 -19.77 -2.44 -1.06
C SER A 258 -19.43 -1.82 0.29
N PHE A 259 -19.07 -2.66 1.27
CA PHE A 259 -18.67 -2.28 2.62
C PHE A 259 -17.22 -2.73 2.86
N MET A 260 -16.30 -2.28 1.99
CA MET A 260 -14.91 -2.81 2.02
C MET A 260 -14.22 -2.60 3.36
N HIS A 261 -14.41 -1.43 4.01
CA HIS A 261 -13.76 -1.05 5.26
C HIS A 261 -14.71 -0.27 6.16
N LEU A 262 -14.35 -0.13 7.43
CA LEU A 262 -15.10 0.66 8.41
C LEU A 262 -15.23 2.13 7.99
N ASP A 263 -14.20 2.71 7.36
CA ASP A 263 -14.20 4.10 6.88
C ASP A 263 -15.18 4.36 5.73
N THR A 264 -15.71 3.32 5.09
CA THR A 264 -16.77 3.46 4.08
C THR A 264 -18.17 3.68 4.68
N VAL A 265 -18.36 3.34 5.94
CA VAL A 265 -19.67 3.37 6.63
C VAL A 265 -19.67 4.22 7.90
N PHE A 266 -18.49 4.67 8.33
CA PHE A 266 -18.32 5.40 9.57
C PHE A 266 -17.33 6.54 9.41
N THR A 267 -17.65 7.70 9.96
CA THR A 267 -16.71 8.82 10.10
C THR A 267 -17.00 9.61 11.35
N MET A 268 -15.96 10.17 11.96
CA MET A 268 -16.11 11.14 13.03
C MET A 268 -16.38 12.53 12.43
N ILE A 269 -17.44 13.18 12.90
CA ILE A 269 -17.77 14.56 12.52
C ILE A 269 -16.98 15.54 13.37
N ASP A 270 -16.83 15.23 14.65
CA ASP A 270 -16.11 15.98 15.67
C ASP A 270 -15.65 15.00 16.74
N LEU A 271 -14.77 15.41 17.67
CA LEU A 271 -14.33 14.60 18.81
C LEU A 271 -15.47 14.17 19.73
N SER A 272 -16.64 14.83 19.66
CA SER A 272 -17.83 14.58 20.46
C SER A 272 -19.04 14.07 19.65
N LEU A 273 -18.94 14.04 18.32
CA LEU A 273 -20.05 13.66 17.43
C LEU A 273 -19.63 12.61 16.43
N ILE A 274 -20.49 11.61 16.26
CA ILE A 274 -20.34 10.51 15.32
C ILE A 274 -21.54 10.57 14.37
N HIS A 275 -21.29 10.44 13.06
CA HIS A 275 -22.34 10.16 12.10
C HIS A 275 -22.55 8.64 12.03
N ILE A 276 -23.76 8.19 12.37
CA ILE A 276 -24.16 6.79 12.31
C ILE A 276 -25.14 6.61 11.16
#